data_6ebb1a4239fa46f670a4dcea72b6cc2a
#
_entry.id   6ebb1a4239fa46f670a4dcea72b6cc2a
#
_cell.length_a   1.000
_cell.length_b   1.000
_cell.length_c   1.000
_cell.angle_alpha   90.00
_cell.angle_beta   90.00
_cell.angle_gamma   90.00
#
_symmetry.space_group_name_H-M   'P 1'
#
loop_
_entity.id
_entity.type
_entity.pdbx_description
1 polymer ?
#
loop_
_entity_poly.entity_id
_entity_poly.type
_entity_poly.pdbx_seq_one_letter_code
_entity_poly.pdbx_strand_id
1 'polypeptide(L)'
;MTLLFSNALPVMSFADELTDTMTESTEQTEEQGQETTPSPSDPIVDVPKETPPVEKEPVGPPIQETAPPEQPVIPTPPPVVTETTDEAPLPQEQAYSPQDTVPPEVPTNEVVIPVEAGAIHFDKNQTTEEFIARIGESARTVGLENELYGSVMIAQAILESGSGGSELSKEPYNNLFGIKGAYEGQSVSFGTQEDDGAGNYYSIQAAFRKYPSVKESFEDYSTLLKEGIDSAPMIYQGTWKTVATTYQDATEALTGSYATDTLYNQKLNALIETYNLTQYDHEKEDVVVGGDFEPYNNVNYDTNYSYAFGNCTIYAYNRITQLGGHVDLDMGNGADWGKTGVARGYHVSHTPKAGTAVSFSAGVLGADSTYGHVGFVERVNEDGSILISEMNAQGLNVISTRTIQADYVGMLTYITPK
;
A
#
# COMPACT_ATOMS: atom_id res chain seq x y z
N MET A 1 -32.87 -1.10 -12.07
CA MET A 1 -31.95 -2.18 -11.62
C MET A 1 -31.47 -1.75 -10.25
N THR A 2 -32.13 -2.29 -9.22
CA THR A 2 -32.00 -1.80 -7.84
C THR A 2 -30.73 -2.38 -7.27
N LEU A 3 -29.69 -1.56 -7.12
CA LEU A 3 -28.52 -1.90 -6.32
C LEU A 3 -28.94 -1.77 -4.85
N LEU A 4 -29.37 -2.85 -4.25
CA LEU A 4 -29.46 -2.95 -2.80
C LEU A 4 -28.05 -2.98 -2.24
N PHE A 5 -27.49 -1.79 -1.97
CA PHE A 5 -26.44 -1.68 -1.01
C PHE A 5 -27.07 -1.98 0.35
N SER A 6 -26.89 -3.19 0.84
CA SER A 6 -27.00 -3.44 2.25
C SER A 6 -26.03 -2.48 2.94
N ASN A 7 -26.53 -1.56 3.76
CA ASN A 7 -25.77 -0.64 4.58
C ASN A 7 -25.07 -1.47 5.67
N ALA A 8 -24.04 -2.13 5.34
CA ALA A 8 -23.02 -2.67 6.21
C ALA A 8 -22.09 -3.45 5.28
N LEU A 9 -21.14 -2.79 4.67
CA LEU A 9 -19.86 -3.48 4.66
C LEU A 9 -19.49 -3.54 6.13
N PRO A 10 -19.49 -4.70 6.79
CA PRO A 10 -18.61 -4.81 7.90
C PRO A 10 -17.24 -4.52 7.28
N VAL A 11 -16.65 -3.38 7.62
CA VAL A 11 -15.22 -3.26 7.62
C VAL A 11 -14.80 -4.25 8.68
N MET A 12 -14.95 -5.53 8.33
CA MET A 12 -14.45 -6.60 9.13
C MET A 12 -12.97 -6.49 9.01
N SER A 13 -12.40 -5.82 10.00
CA SER A 13 -11.51 -6.55 10.86
C SER A 13 -10.21 -7.06 10.26
N PHE A 14 -9.80 -6.58 9.06
CA PHE A 14 -8.40 -6.72 8.67
C PHE A 14 -7.51 -5.73 9.44
N ALA A 15 -8.07 -4.61 9.92
CA ALA A 15 -7.34 -3.70 10.79
C ALA A 15 -7.15 -4.29 12.20
N ASP A 16 -8.08 -5.11 12.70
CA ASP A 16 -7.94 -5.79 13.99
C ASP A 16 -6.95 -6.97 13.88
N GLU A 17 -6.87 -7.67 12.74
CA GLU A 17 -5.83 -8.69 12.51
C GLU A 17 -4.43 -8.10 12.39
N LEU A 18 -4.29 -6.88 11.81
CA LEU A 18 -2.99 -6.21 11.74
C LEU A 18 -2.49 -5.70 13.10
N THR A 19 -3.40 -5.39 14.04
CA THR A 19 -3.02 -5.01 15.40
C THR A 19 -2.71 -6.21 16.30
N ASP A 20 -3.38 -7.36 16.10
CA ASP A 20 -3.18 -8.54 16.92
C ASP A 20 -1.89 -9.32 16.55
N THR A 21 -1.45 -9.26 15.29
CA THR A 21 -0.19 -9.88 14.85
C THR A 21 1.07 -9.12 15.28
N MET A 22 0.94 -7.86 15.69
CA MET A 22 2.10 -7.07 16.15
C MET A 22 2.36 -7.14 17.66
N THR A 23 1.44 -7.74 18.45
CA THR A 23 1.60 -7.82 19.92
C THR A 23 2.21 -9.12 20.42
N GLU A 24 2.41 -10.13 19.55
CA GLU A 24 2.87 -11.47 19.99
C GLU A 24 4.35 -11.79 19.68
N SER A 25 5.16 -10.79 19.28
CA SER A 25 6.58 -11.01 18.95
C SER A 25 7.58 -10.48 19.99
N THR A 26 7.18 -10.35 21.25
CA THR A 26 8.12 -10.04 22.33
C THR A 26 7.87 -10.97 23.51
N GLU A 27 8.45 -12.14 23.47
CA GLU A 27 9.02 -12.88 24.59
C GLU A 27 9.42 -14.30 24.16
N GLN A 28 10.70 -14.51 23.96
CA GLN A 28 11.43 -15.65 24.57
C GLN A 28 12.92 -15.54 24.25
N THR A 29 13.61 -15.11 25.25
CA THR A 29 15.06 -15.12 25.39
C THR A 29 15.49 -16.42 26.06
N GLU A 30 16.73 -16.85 25.72
CA GLU A 30 17.64 -17.70 26.44
C GLU A 30 17.45 -19.23 26.37
N GLU A 31 18.39 -19.91 25.72
CA GLU A 31 19.31 -20.79 26.45
C GLU A 31 20.58 -21.15 25.64
N GLN A 32 21.68 -21.24 26.35
CA GLN A 32 23.05 -21.42 25.99
C GLN A 32 23.39 -22.82 25.45
N GLY A 33 24.44 -22.93 24.63
CA GLY A 33 25.10 -24.21 24.33
C GLY A 33 26.36 -24.08 23.48
N GLN A 34 27.43 -24.15 24.08
CA GLN A 34 28.87 -24.06 23.83
C GLN A 34 29.45 -25.06 22.81
N GLU A 35 30.53 -24.57 22.11
CA GLU A 35 31.74 -25.25 21.68
C GLU A 35 31.69 -26.35 20.58
N THR A 36 32.45 -26.24 19.49
CA THR A 36 33.89 -26.52 19.33
C THR A 36 34.33 -26.32 17.87
N THR A 37 35.47 -25.65 17.70
CA THR A 37 36.29 -25.68 16.51
C THR A 37 37.13 -27.01 16.44
N PRO A 38 37.68 -27.47 15.28
CA PRO A 38 38.89 -26.91 14.70
C PRO A 38 39.03 -26.92 13.17
N SER A 39 39.85 -26.01 12.68
CA SER A 39 40.59 -26.01 11.40
C SER A 39 41.78 -27.01 11.47
N PRO A 40 42.63 -27.30 10.45
CA PRO A 40 42.77 -26.75 9.08
C PRO A 40 43.21 -27.79 7.97
N SER A 41 43.46 -27.27 6.77
CA SER A 41 44.50 -27.68 5.78
C SER A 41 44.06 -28.02 4.37
N ASP A 42 44.61 -27.21 3.46
CA ASP A 42 44.76 -27.31 2.01
C ASP A 42 45.40 -28.61 1.49
N PRO A 43 45.60 -28.88 0.17
CA PRO A 43 45.74 -27.97 -0.96
C PRO A 43 45.17 -28.42 -2.35
N ILE A 44 45.00 -27.44 -3.23
CA ILE A 44 45.13 -27.31 -4.69
C ILE A 44 45.46 -28.59 -5.52
N VAL A 45 44.69 -28.87 -6.58
CA VAL A 45 45.16 -29.36 -7.89
C VAL A 45 44.26 -28.84 -9.02
N ASP A 46 44.92 -28.43 -10.06
CA ASP A 46 44.58 -27.72 -11.27
C ASP A 46 44.15 -28.65 -12.44
N VAL A 47 43.22 -28.14 -13.33
CA VAL A 47 43.13 -28.29 -14.81
C VAL A 47 42.64 -29.64 -15.38
N PRO A 48 42.11 -29.72 -16.62
CA PRO A 48 41.57 -28.74 -17.61
C PRO A 48 40.18 -29.05 -18.23
N LYS A 49 39.72 -28.08 -18.97
CA LYS A 49 38.65 -28.04 -19.97
C LYS A 49 38.63 -29.23 -20.94
N GLU A 50 37.45 -29.85 -21.11
CA GLU A 50 37.08 -30.52 -22.37
C GLU A 50 35.59 -30.30 -22.64
N THR A 51 35.28 -29.83 -23.85
CA THR A 51 33.95 -29.69 -24.43
C THR A 51 33.50 -31.03 -25.03
N PRO A 52 32.27 -31.50 -24.80
CA PRO A 52 31.73 -32.63 -25.56
C PRO A 52 30.93 -32.16 -26.80
N PRO A 53 30.84 -33.05 -27.83
CA PRO A 53 30.39 -32.70 -29.16
C PRO A 53 28.86 -32.73 -29.30
N VAL A 54 28.40 -31.95 -30.28
CA VAL A 54 27.00 -31.86 -30.74
C VAL A 54 26.52 -33.17 -31.32
N GLU A 55 25.53 -33.80 -30.75
CA GLU A 55 24.84 -34.98 -31.27
C GLU A 55 23.51 -34.55 -31.96
N LYS A 56 23.36 -35.07 -33.19
CA LYS A 56 22.23 -34.75 -34.08
C LYS A 56 21.00 -35.51 -33.65
N GLU A 57 19.86 -34.81 -33.59
CA GLU A 57 18.52 -35.38 -33.38
C GLU A 57 18.10 -36.32 -34.54
N PRO A 58 17.46 -37.46 -34.26
CA PRO A 58 16.81 -38.28 -35.27
C PRO A 58 15.37 -37.79 -35.55
N VAL A 59 15.08 -37.70 -36.83
CA VAL A 59 13.76 -37.35 -37.41
C VAL A 59 12.76 -38.48 -37.09
N GLY A 60 11.67 -38.15 -36.37
CA GLY A 60 10.54 -39.04 -36.09
C GLY A 60 9.54 -39.07 -37.25
N PRO A 61 8.75 -40.17 -37.38
CA PRO A 61 7.84 -40.39 -38.50
C PRO A 61 6.55 -39.51 -38.42
N PRO A 62 5.81 -39.38 -39.52
CA PRO A 62 4.72 -38.41 -39.69
C PRO A 62 3.49 -38.69 -38.81
N ILE A 63 2.93 -37.62 -38.26
CA ILE A 63 1.74 -37.60 -37.42
C ILE A 63 0.50 -37.90 -38.31
N GLN A 64 -0.25 -38.95 -37.99
CA GLN A 64 -1.58 -39.20 -38.52
C GLN A 64 -2.60 -38.25 -37.88
N GLU A 65 -3.31 -37.56 -38.73
CA GLU A 65 -4.46 -36.71 -38.43
C GLU A 65 -5.60 -37.54 -37.86
N THR A 66 -5.89 -37.36 -36.57
CA THR A 66 -7.08 -37.96 -35.92
C THR A 66 -8.20 -36.92 -35.86
N ALA A 67 -9.40 -37.34 -36.30
CA ALA A 67 -10.62 -36.57 -36.33
C ALA A 67 -11.04 -35.99 -34.97
N PRO A 68 -11.78 -34.83 -34.93
CA PRO A 68 -12.19 -34.18 -33.69
C PRO A 68 -13.19 -35.05 -32.89
N PRO A 69 -13.15 -35.00 -31.55
CA PRO A 69 -14.12 -35.69 -30.71
C PRO A 69 -15.50 -35.04 -30.79
N GLU A 70 -16.54 -35.90 -30.87
CA GLU A 70 -17.95 -35.52 -30.83
C GLU A 70 -18.30 -34.76 -29.55
N GLN A 71 -19.11 -33.70 -29.71
CA GLN A 71 -19.65 -32.89 -28.62
C GLN A 71 -20.65 -33.70 -27.77
N PRO A 72 -20.65 -33.55 -26.43
CA PRO A 72 -21.67 -34.19 -25.60
C PRO A 72 -23.05 -33.56 -25.82
N VAL A 73 -24.03 -34.40 -26.04
CA VAL A 73 -25.44 -34.06 -26.20
C VAL A 73 -26.03 -33.58 -24.89
N ILE A 74 -26.49 -32.32 -24.85
CA ILE A 74 -27.20 -31.73 -23.71
C ILE A 74 -28.61 -32.33 -23.65
N PRO A 75 -29.06 -32.93 -22.52
CA PRO A 75 -30.42 -33.37 -22.36
C PRO A 75 -31.39 -32.19 -22.21
N THR A 76 -32.46 -32.19 -22.98
CA THR A 76 -33.58 -31.25 -22.91
C THR A 76 -34.30 -31.32 -21.55
N PRO A 77 -34.64 -30.16 -20.93
CA PRO A 77 -35.39 -30.15 -19.67
C PRO A 77 -36.87 -30.57 -19.91
N PRO A 78 -37.50 -31.21 -18.89
CA PRO A 78 -38.90 -31.60 -18.96
C PRO A 78 -39.84 -30.38 -18.92
N PRO A 79 -41.09 -30.51 -19.40
CA PRO A 79 -42.03 -29.41 -19.56
C PRO A 79 -42.51 -28.87 -18.20
N VAL A 80 -42.56 -27.53 -18.14
CA VAL A 80 -43.05 -26.75 -17.00
C VAL A 80 -44.55 -26.97 -16.83
N VAL A 81 -44.96 -27.52 -15.70
CA VAL A 81 -46.35 -27.58 -15.26
C VAL A 81 -46.67 -26.25 -14.58
N THR A 82 -47.55 -25.46 -15.16
CA THR A 82 -48.12 -24.25 -14.55
C THR A 82 -49.15 -24.67 -13.50
N GLU A 83 -48.79 -24.54 -12.21
CA GLU A 83 -49.78 -24.50 -11.13
C GLU A 83 -50.18 -23.06 -10.87
N THR A 84 -51.43 -22.77 -11.07
CA THR A 84 -52.10 -21.54 -10.60
C THR A 84 -52.31 -21.63 -9.10
N THR A 85 -51.66 -20.78 -8.34
CA THR A 85 -51.96 -20.61 -6.92
C THR A 85 -52.55 -19.23 -6.67
N ASP A 86 -53.68 -19.27 -5.97
CA ASP A 86 -54.50 -18.18 -5.49
C ASP A 86 -53.71 -17.10 -4.77
N GLU A 87 -54.01 -15.86 -5.11
CA GLU A 87 -53.54 -14.63 -4.52
C GLU A 87 -54.20 -14.40 -3.15
N ALA A 88 -53.42 -14.44 -2.07
CA ALA A 88 -53.87 -13.97 -0.76
C ALA A 88 -53.53 -12.49 -0.58
N PRO A 89 -54.43 -11.67 0.00
CA PRO A 89 -54.26 -10.21 0.05
C PRO A 89 -53.17 -9.77 1.05
N LEU A 90 -52.38 -8.80 0.61
CA LEU A 90 -51.38 -8.10 1.41
C LEU A 90 -51.97 -7.37 2.64
N PRO A 91 -51.25 -7.37 3.78
CA PRO A 91 -51.66 -6.56 4.93
C PRO A 91 -51.44 -5.05 4.64
N GLN A 92 -52.43 -4.28 4.96
CA GLN A 92 -52.41 -2.81 4.84
C GLN A 92 -51.40 -2.18 5.82
N GLU A 93 -50.63 -1.27 5.27
CA GLU A 93 -49.70 -0.37 5.96
C GLU A 93 -50.48 0.54 6.96
N GLN A 94 -50.20 0.36 8.25
CA GLN A 94 -50.68 1.30 9.28
C GLN A 94 -49.65 2.42 9.46
N ALA A 95 -50.05 3.64 9.09
CA ALA A 95 -49.34 4.87 9.36
C ALA A 95 -49.11 5.04 10.88
N TYR A 96 -47.89 5.12 11.33
CA TYR A 96 -47.50 5.44 12.68
C TYR A 96 -47.35 6.96 12.82
N SER A 97 -48.16 7.57 13.66
CA SER A 97 -48.10 8.98 14.04
C SER A 97 -47.22 9.13 15.27
N PRO A 98 -46.25 10.05 15.30
CA PRO A 98 -45.46 10.25 16.53
C PRO A 98 -46.24 11.07 17.55
N GLN A 99 -46.48 10.53 18.73
CA GLN A 99 -46.86 11.31 19.90
C GLN A 99 -45.71 11.41 20.88
N ASP A 100 -45.37 12.63 21.22
CA ASP A 100 -44.44 13.06 22.24
C ASP A 100 -44.69 12.41 23.59
N THR A 101 -43.64 11.73 24.14
CA THR A 101 -43.51 11.62 25.59
C THR A 101 -42.02 11.74 25.93
N VAL A 102 -41.68 12.90 26.50
CA VAL A 102 -40.38 13.17 27.12
C VAL A 102 -40.37 12.45 28.47
N PRO A 103 -39.40 11.58 28.74
CA PRO A 103 -39.12 11.11 30.09
C PRO A 103 -38.30 12.14 30.86
N PRO A 104 -38.48 12.24 32.21
CA PRO A 104 -37.81 13.26 33.02
C PRO A 104 -36.34 13.03 33.13
N GLU A 105 -35.54 14.11 33.00
CA GLU A 105 -34.10 14.15 33.20
C GLU A 105 -33.73 13.74 34.63
N VAL A 106 -32.91 12.72 34.75
CA VAL A 106 -32.13 12.42 35.96
C VAL A 106 -30.77 13.07 35.80
N PRO A 107 -30.31 13.97 36.67
CA PRO A 107 -28.98 14.54 36.58
C PRO A 107 -27.97 13.53 37.08
N THR A 108 -27.34 12.82 36.19
CA THR A 108 -26.08 12.09 36.47
C THR A 108 -24.92 13.03 36.19
N ASN A 109 -24.29 13.49 37.26
CA ASN A 109 -22.96 14.09 37.21
C ASN A 109 -21.94 13.00 36.87
N GLU A 110 -21.89 12.58 35.63
CA GLU A 110 -20.74 11.88 35.10
C GLU A 110 -19.70 12.93 34.71
N VAL A 111 -18.62 12.93 35.48
CA VAL A 111 -17.36 13.59 35.10
C VAL A 111 -16.87 12.83 33.89
N VAL A 112 -17.19 13.33 32.68
CA VAL A 112 -16.58 12.86 31.44
C VAL A 112 -15.13 13.28 31.51
N ILE A 113 -14.26 12.38 31.96
CA ILE A 113 -12.83 12.48 31.74
C ILE A 113 -12.66 12.36 30.23
N PRO A 114 -12.10 13.36 29.51
CA PRO A 114 -11.76 13.18 28.11
C PRO A 114 -10.75 12.04 28.06
N VAL A 115 -11.13 10.89 27.56
CA VAL A 115 -10.18 9.90 27.08
C VAL A 115 -9.54 10.59 25.87
N GLU A 116 -8.30 11.08 26.01
CA GLU A 116 -7.47 11.37 24.85
C GLU A 116 -7.44 10.07 24.06
N ALA A 117 -8.21 10.01 22.99
CA ALA A 117 -8.10 8.93 22.03
C ALA A 117 -6.65 8.98 21.53
N GLY A 118 -5.85 8.00 21.89
CA GLY A 118 -4.47 7.90 21.42
C GLY A 118 -4.49 8.01 19.91
N ALA A 119 -3.62 8.85 19.34
CA ALA A 119 -3.50 9.00 17.91
C ALA A 119 -3.22 7.62 17.29
N ILE A 120 -3.99 7.25 16.28
CA ILE A 120 -3.77 6.01 15.52
C ILE A 120 -2.42 6.14 14.83
N HIS A 121 -1.59 5.13 14.99
CA HIS A 121 -0.27 5.08 14.38
C HIS A 121 -0.10 3.72 13.66
N PHE A 122 0.52 3.75 12.48
CA PHE A 122 0.93 2.57 11.75
C PHE A 122 2.46 2.56 11.63
N ASP A 123 3.06 1.41 11.85
CA ASP A 123 4.47 1.21 11.52
C ASP A 123 4.64 0.89 10.05
N LYS A 124 5.65 1.48 9.42
CA LYS A 124 5.98 1.15 8.04
C LYS A 124 6.42 -0.31 7.93
N ASN A 125 5.96 -0.98 6.88
CA ASN A 125 6.41 -2.32 6.56
C ASN A 125 6.59 -2.50 5.04
N GLN A 126 7.49 -3.39 4.66
CA GLN A 126 7.88 -3.61 3.28
C GLN A 126 6.71 -4.07 2.40
N THR A 127 5.84 -4.96 2.91
CA THR A 127 4.69 -5.47 2.15
C THR A 127 3.74 -4.36 1.73
N THR A 128 3.45 -3.41 2.63
CA THR A 128 2.60 -2.25 2.31
C THR A 128 3.29 -1.30 1.33
N GLU A 129 4.59 -1.07 1.47
CA GLU A 129 5.34 -0.23 0.52
C GLU A 129 5.40 -0.85 -0.88
N GLU A 130 5.60 -2.17 -1.01
CA GLU A 130 5.52 -2.90 -2.29
C GLU A 130 4.10 -2.82 -2.90
N PHE A 131 3.07 -2.92 -2.07
CA PHE A 131 1.69 -2.75 -2.52
C PHE A 131 1.45 -1.34 -3.05
N ILE A 132 1.88 -0.31 -2.31
CA ILE A 132 1.78 1.10 -2.74
C ILE A 132 2.54 1.31 -4.06
N ALA A 133 3.76 0.78 -4.20
CA ALA A 133 4.52 0.88 -5.44
C ALA A 133 3.78 0.29 -6.65
N ARG A 134 3.05 -0.82 -6.44
CA ARG A 134 2.26 -1.49 -7.48
C ARG A 134 1.03 -0.70 -7.90
N ILE A 135 0.33 -0.03 -6.97
CA ILE A 135 -0.97 0.59 -7.24
C ILE A 135 -0.91 2.12 -7.39
N GLY A 136 0.13 2.77 -6.86
CA GLY A 136 0.19 4.20 -6.64
C GLY A 136 0.06 5.04 -7.91
N GLU A 137 0.71 4.65 -9.00
CA GLU A 137 0.62 5.40 -10.26
C GLU A 137 -0.77 5.31 -10.89
N SER A 138 -1.47 4.17 -10.74
CA SER A 138 -2.86 4.06 -11.17
C SER A 138 -3.77 4.97 -10.35
N ALA A 139 -3.57 5.01 -9.02
CA ALA A 139 -4.31 5.90 -8.14
C ALA A 139 -4.03 7.38 -8.44
N ARG A 140 -2.76 7.76 -8.70
CA ARG A 140 -2.36 9.10 -9.14
C ARG A 140 -3.13 9.52 -10.38
N THR A 141 -3.03 8.70 -11.43
CA THR A 141 -3.65 8.99 -12.73
C THR A 141 -5.15 9.18 -12.59
N VAL A 142 -5.83 8.20 -12.00
CA VAL A 142 -7.30 8.24 -11.84
C VAL A 142 -7.73 9.37 -10.91
N GLY A 143 -6.97 9.61 -9.83
CA GLY A 143 -7.24 10.70 -8.89
C GLY A 143 -7.15 12.08 -9.55
N LEU A 144 -6.12 12.33 -10.36
CA LEU A 144 -5.94 13.59 -11.10
C LEU A 144 -7.02 13.77 -12.16
N GLU A 145 -7.34 12.73 -12.94
CA GLU A 145 -8.37 12.78 -14.00
C GLU A 145 -9.77 13.04 -13.44
N ASN A 146 -10.05 12.62 -12.19
CA ASN A 146 -11.38 12.72 -11.56
C ASN A 146 -11.46 13.77 -10.44
N GLU A 147 -10.44 14.61 -10.25
CA GLU A 147 -10.39 15.61 -9.16
C GLU A 147 -10.59 14.98 -7.77
N LEU A 148 -9.97 13.81 -7.54
CA LEU A 148 -9.96 13.08 -6.29
C LEU A 148 -8.53 13.01 -5.72
N TYR A 149 -8.41 12.71 -4.44
CA TYR A 149 -7.12 12.52 -3.77
C TYR A 149 -6.61 11.10 -4.01
N GLY A 150 -5.53 10.94 -4.78
CA GLY A 150 -4.86 9.65 -4.98
C GLY A 150 -4.39 9.05 -3.65
N SER A 151 -3.91 9.89 -2.74
CA SER A 151 -3.53 9.49 -1.38
C SER A 151 -4.66 8.81 -0.61
N VAL A 152 -5.87 9.37 -0.67
CA VAL A 152 -7.06 8.81 -0.01
C VAL A 152 -7.45 7.47 -0.63
N MET A 153 -7.44 7.38 -1.98
CA MET A 153 -7.76 6.14 -2.70
C MET A 153 -6.76 5.01 -2.35
N ILE A 154 -5.47 5.33 -2.23
CA ILE A 154 -4.44 4.34 -1.82
C ILE A 154 -4.65 3.92 -0.37
N ALA A 155 -4.88 4.85 0.56
CA ALA A 155 -5.11 4.53 1.97
C ALA A 155 -6.34 3.62 2.15
N GLN A 156 -7.42 3.86 1.40
CA GLN A 156 -8.58 2.97 1.39
C GLN A 156 -8.23 1.59 0.81
N ALA A 157 -7.50 1.54 -0.32
CA ALA A 157 -7.07 0.26 -0.90
C ALA A 157 -6.20 -0.56 0.07
N ILE A 158 -5.35 0.10 0.88
CA ILE A 158 -4.56 -0.55 1.94
C ILE A 158 -5.48 -1.19 2.97
N LEU A 159 -6.46 -0.44 3.51
CA LEU A 159 -7.39 -0.95 4.53
C LEU A 159 -8.29 -2.06 3.99
N GLU A 160 -8.93 -1.84 2.84
CA GLU A 160 -9.92 -2.76 2.27
C GLU A 160 -9.32 -4.08 1.78
N SER A 161 -8.04 -4.07 1.37
CA SER A 161 -7.37 -5.26 0.83
C SER A 161 -6.38 -5.92 1.80
N GLY A 162 -6.15 -5.32 2.97
CA GLY A 162 -5.05 -5.74 3.86
C GLY A 162 -3.70 -5.61 3.15
N SER A 163 -3.38 -4.42 2.64
CA SER A 163 -2.16 -4.15 1.85
C SER A 163 -1.99 -5.11 0.65
N GLY A 164 -3.08 -5.42 -0.02
CA GLY A 164 -3.08 -6.36 -1.16
C GLY A 164 -2.99 -7.83 -0.75
N GLY A 165 -3.15 -8.14 0.54
CA GLY A 165 -3.11 -9.51 1.08
C GLY A 165 -4.32 -10.35 0.68
N SER A 166 -5.50 -9.74 0.53
CA SER A 166 -6.73 -10.45 0.19
C SER A 166 -6.64 -11.11 -1.20
N GLU A 167 -7.25 -12.27 -1.38
CA GLU A 167 -7.28 -12.96 -2.67
C GLU A 167 -8.00 -12.12 -3.73
N LEU A 168 -9.06 -11.42 -3.33
CA LEU A 168 -9.86 -10.58 -4.22
C LEU A 168 -9.06 -9.40 -4.81
N SER A 169 -8.09 -8.88 -4.08
CA SER A 169 -7.24 -7.75 -4.52
C SER A 169 -6.08 -8.15 -5.43
N LYS A 170 -5.85 -9.47 -5.61
CA LYS A 170 -4.77 -10.01 -6.44
C LYS A 170 -5.27 -10.33 -7.85
N GLU A 171 -4.32 -10.52 -8.77
CA GLU A 171 -4.66 -11.14 -10.06
C GLU A 171 -5.23 -12.53 -9.86
N PRO A 172 -6.21 -12.94 -10.63
CA PRO A 172 -6.79 -12.24 -11.81
C PRO A 172 -8.00 -11.35 -11.47
N TYR A 173 -8.26 -11.00 -10.22
CA TYR A 173 -9.50 -10.31 -9.83
C TYR A 173 -9.33 -8.80 -9.69
N ASN A 174 -8.21 -8.31 -9.17
CA ASN A 174 -7.81 -6.92 -9.05
C ASN A 174 -8.85 -6.00 -8.36
N ASN A 175 -9.72 -6.53 -7.51
CA ASN A 175 -10.75 -5.77 -6.80
C ASN A 175 -10.19 -5.28 -5.46
N LEU A 176 -9.67 -4.04 -5.47
CA LEU A 176 -8.97 -3.45 -4.32
C LEU A 176 -9.92 -3.01 -3.21
N PHE A 177 -11.20 -2.74 -3.53
CA PHE A 177 -12.17 -2.11 -2.63
C PHE A 177 -13.32 -3.03 -2.23
N GLY A 178 -13.27 -4.31 -2.58
CA GLY A 178 -14.32 -5.25 -2.24
C GLY A 178 -15.68 -4.93 -2.89
N ILE A 179 -15.71 -4.27 -4.04
CA ILE A 179 -16.96 -3.83 -4.68
C ILE A 179 -17.75 -5.05 -5.17
N LYS A 180 -18.99 -5.16 -4.71
CA LYS A 180 -19.91 -6.25 -5.07
C LYS A 180 -20.55 -6.04 -6.45
N GLY A 181 -20.96 -7.12 -7.09
CA GLY A 181 -21.66 -7.13 -8.38
C GLY A 181 -20.80 -7.62 -9.53
N ALA A 182 -20.97 -7.04 -10.71
CA ALA A 182 -20.22 -7.37 -11.91
C ALA A 182 -19.68 -6.07 -12.56
N TYR A 183 -18.45 -6.13 -13.08
CA TYR A 183 -17.83 -5.11 -13.91
C TYR A 183 -17.81 -5.62 -15.35
N GLU A 184 -18.47 -4.93 -16.27
CA GLU A 184 -18.62 -5.36 -17.69
C GLU A 184 -19.05 -6.83 -17.83
N GLY A 185 -19.92 -7.29 -16.93
CA GLY A 185 -20.41 -8.67 -16.91
C GLY A 185 -19.45 -9.67 -16.25
N GLN A 186 -18.28 -9.24 -15.77
CA GLN A 186 -17.31 -10.08 -15.09
C GLN A 186 -17.47 -10.01 -13.58
N SER A 187 -17.56 -11.16 -12.93
CA SER A 187 -17.63 -11.28 -11.46
C SER A 187 -16.98 -12.57 -11.00
N VAL A 188 -16.70 -12.62 -9.72
CA VAL A 188 -16.21 -13.79 -8.99
C VAL A 188 -17.01 -13.94 -7.70
N SER A 189 -17.27 -15.19 -7.28
CA SER A 189 -18.00 -15.46 -6.04
C SER A 189 -17.03 -15.80 -4.92
N PHE A 190 -17.15 -15.07 -3.79
CA PHE A 190 -16.45 -15.36 -2.55
C PHE A 190 -17.41 -15.48 -1.39
N GLY A 191 -17.03 -16.30 -0.40
CA GLY A 191 -17.70 -16.29 0.89
C GLY A 191 -17.43 -14.97 1.61
N THR A 192 -18.48 -14.33 2.12
CA THR A 192 -18.37 -13.15 3.00
C THR A 192 -19.28 -13.31 4.19
N GLN A 193 -18.95 -12.57 5.27
CA GLN A 193 -19.82 -12.46 6.43
C GLN A 193 -20.63 -11.17 6.32
N GLU A 194 -21.89 -11.25 6.63
CA GLU A 194 -22.81 -10.11 6.67
C GLU A 194 -23.36 -9.99 8.09
N ASP A 195 -23.55 -8.74 8.53
CA ASP A 195 -24.23 -8.43 9.77
C ASP A 195 -25.74 -8.25 9.48
N ASP A 196 -26.61 -8.83 10.31
CA ASP A 196 -28.08 -8.67 10.20
C ASP A 196 -28.60 -7.31 10.76
N GLY A 197 -27.69 -6.42 11.16
CA GLY A 197 -28.01 -5.13 11.80
C GLY A 197 -28.30 -5.24 13.30
N ALA A 198 -28.26 -6.45 13.85
CA ALA A 198 -28.41 -6.74 15.28
C ALA A 198 -27.11 -7.29 15.92
N GLY A 199 -26.00 -7.28 15.15
CA GLY A 199 -24.69 -7.80 15.57
C GLY A 199 -24.53 -9.30 15.39
N ASN A 200 -25.43 -9.98 14.64
CA ASN A 200 -25.24 -11.40 14.33
C ASN A 200 -24.63 -11.54 12.94
N TYR A 201 -23.53 -12.27 12.85
CA TYR A 201 -22.84 -12.53 11.59
C TYR A 201 -23.32 -13.84 10.95
N TYR A 202 -23.56 -13.79 9.64
CA TYR A 202 -23.87 -14.98 8.87
C TYR A 202 -23.07 -15.00 7.56
N SER A 203 -22.65 -16.19 7.13
CA SER A 203 -21.85 -16.34 5.91
C SER A 203 -22.76 -16.48 4.69
N ILE A 204 -22.47 -15.72 3.64
CA ILE A 204 -23.10 -15.83 2.31
C ILE A 204 -22.06 -15.94 1.22
N GLN A 205 -22.51 -16.41 0.06
CA GLN A 205 -21.75 -16.26 -1.19
C GLN A 205 -22.18 -14.97 -1.87
N ALA A 206 -21.25 -14.05 -2.07
CA ALA A 206 -21.49 -12.81 -2.78
C ALA A 206 -20.70 -12.75 -4.07
N ALA A 207 -21.28 -12.15 -5.10
CA ALA A 207 -20.57 -11.82 -6.33
C ALA A 207 -19.81 -10.51 -6.14
N PHE A 208 -18.54 -10.49 -6.49
CA PHE A 208 -17.66 -9.32 -6.47
C PHE A 208 -17.21 -8.99 -7.89
N ARG A 209 -17.04 -7.71 -8.19
CA ARG A 209 -16.53 -7.24 -9.47
C ARG A 209 -15.13 -7.80 -9.71
N LYS A 210 -14.87 -8.19 -10.95
CA LYS A 210 -13.55 -8.62 -11.40
C LYS A 210 -13.05 -7.65 -12.46
N TYR A 211 -11.89 -7.07 -12.22
CA TYR A 211 -11.29 -6.05 -13.09
C TYR A 211 -10.11 -6.63 -13.89
N PRO A 212 -9.91 -6.15 -15.14
CA PRO A 212 -8.75 -6.52 -15.95
C PRO A 212 -7.42 -6.13 -15.31
N SER A 213 -7.36 -4.97 -14.64
CA SER A 213 -6.18 -4.50 -13.91
C SER A 213 -6.56 -3.67 -12.68
N VAL A 214 -5.57 -3.26 -11.91
CA VAL A 214 -5.76 -2.35 -10.77
C VAL A 214 -6.25 -0.96 -11.20
N LYS A 215 -5.92 -0.54 -12.44
CA LYS A 215 -6.36 0.76 -12.96
C LYS A 215 -7.88 0.83 -13.09
N GLU A 216 -8.51 -0.19 -13.72
CA GLU A 216 -9.98 -0.26 -13.84
C GLU A 216 -10.67 -0.38 -12.48
N SER A 217 -10.02 -1.00 -11.49
CA SER A 217 -10.53 -1.01 -10.12
C SER A 217 -10.60 0.40 -9.53
N PHE A 218 -9.58 1.24 -9.76
CA PHE A 218 -9.60 2.64 -9.35
C PHE A 218 -10.58 3.49 -10.16
N GLU A 219 -10.70 3.27 -11.47
CA GLU A 219 -11.65 3.98 -12.35
C GLU A 219 -13.09 3.73 -11.92
N ASP A 220 -13.45 2.48 -11.67
CA ASP A 220 -14.78 2.10 -11.19
C ASP A 220 -15.05 2.66 -9.78
N TYR A 221 -14.04 2.63 -8.91
CA TYR A 221 -14.12 3.25 -7.59
C TYR A 221 -14.28 4.77 -7.69
N SER A 222 -13.55 5.44 -8.58
CA SER A 222 -13.72 6.89 -8.80
C SER A 222 -15.12 7.23 -9.29
N THR A 223 -15.68 6.39 -10.17
CA THR A 223 -17.08 6.51 -10.64
C THR A 223 -18.06 6.43 -9.48
N LEU A 224 -17.87 5.49 -8.53
CA LEU A 224 -18.67 5.40 -7.32
C LEU A 224 -18.58 6.69 -6.48
N LEU A 225 -17.39 7.28 -6.30
CA LEU A 225 -17.21 8.51 -5.54
C LEU A 225 -17.82 9.73 -6.25
N LYS A 226 -17.85 9.73 -7.59
CA LYS A 226 -18.40 10.86 -8.39
C LYS A 226 -19.92 10.75 -8.59
N GLU A 227 -20.45 9.55 -8.75
CA GLU A 227 -21.87 9.32 -9.04
C GLU A 227 -22.68 8.94 -7.80
N GLY A 228 -22.01 8.49 -6.72
CA GLY A 228 -22.65 8.04 -5.50
C GLY A 228 -23.39 6.71 -5.68
N ILE A 229 -24.49 6.55 -4.94
CA ILE A 229 -25.40 5.40 -5.01
C ILE A 229 -26.77 5.83 -5.52
N ASP A 230 -27.57 4.91 -6.09
CA ASP A 230 -28.89 5.22 -6.67
C ASP A 230 -29.81 6.02 -5.72
N SER A 231 -29.76 5.70 -4.42
CA SER A 231 -30.57 6.38 -3.38
C SER A 231 -30.00 7.72 -2.91
N ALA A 232 -28.70 7.98 -3.17
CA ALA A 232 -27.99 9.19 -2.74
C ALA A 232 -26.83 9.51 -3.71
N PRO A 233 -27.09 10.11 -4.88
CA PRO A 233 -26.08 10.34 -5.91
C PRO A 233 -24.93 11.27 -5.47
N MET A 234 -25.15 12.12 -4.47
CA MET A 234 -24.14 13.09 -4.02
C MET A 234 -23.51 12.72 -2.66
N ILE A 235 -23.72 11.48 -2.20
CA ILE A 235 -23.30 11.07 -0.86
C ILE A 235 -21.79 11.24 -0.61
N TYR A 236 -20.97 11.11 -1.67
CA TYR A 236 -19.51 11.23 -1.60
C TYR A 236 -18.98 12.57 -2.13
N GLN A 237 -19.83 13.57 -2.44
CA GLN A 237 -19.35 14.85 -3.00
C GLN A 237 -18.30 15.55 -2.11
N GLY A 238 -18.35 15.30 -0.80
CA GLY A 238 -17.38 15.84 0.16
C GLY A 238 -15.95 15.32 -0.04
N THR A 239 -15.74 14.30 -0.90
CA THR A 239 -14.41 13.78 -1.22
C THR A 239 -13.74 14.44 -2.42
N TRP A 240 -14.49 15.25 -3.19
CA TRP A 240 -13.99 15.87 -4.43
C TRP A 240 -13.08 17.05 -4.10
N LYS A 241 -11.96 17.20 -4.80
CA LYS A 241 -11.02 18.33 -4.62
C LYS A 241 -11.68 19.71 -4.80
N THR A 242 -12.81 19.78 -5.50
CA THR A 242 -13.63 20.99 -5.62
C THR A 242 -14.41 21.35 -4.35
N VAL A 243 -14.55 20.41 -3.41
CA VAL A 243 -15.26 20.55 -2.13
C VAL A 243 -14.30 20.40 -0.96
N ALA A 244 -13.58 19.29 -0.90
CA ALA A 244 -12.51 19.03 0.07
C ALA A 244 -11.26 19.79 -0.34
N THR A 245 -10.79 20.73 0.48
CA THR A 245 -9.56 21.50 0.18
C THR A 245 -8.29 20.78 0.61
N THR A 246 -8.45 19.79 1.47
CA THR A 246 -7.38 18.92 1.98
C THR A 246 -7.79 17.45 1.91
N TYR A 247 -6.84 16.53 1.93
CA TYR A 247 -7.15 15.11 2.02
C TYR A 247 -7.87 14.77 3.34
N GLN A 248 -7.62 15.51 4.42
CA GLN A 248 -8.30 15.34 5.70
C GLN A 248 -9.81 15.65 5.57
N ASP A 249 -10.18 16.72 4.85
CA ASP A 249 -11.60 17.01 4.56
C ASP A 249 -12.24 15.84 3.80
N ALA A 250 -11.53 15.26 2.83
CA ALA A 250 -12.01 14.14 2.04
C ALA A 250 -12.17 12.85 2.89
N THR A 251 -11.23 12.56 3.79
CA THR A 251 -11.35 11.39 4.68
C THR A 251 -12.44 11.56 5.72
N GLU A 252 -12.66 12.78 6.22
CA GLU A 252 -13.78 13.09 7.10
C GLU A 252 -15.11 12.84 6.40
N ALA A 253 -15.26 13.27 5.15
CA ALA A 253 -16.47 13.04 4.34
C ALA A 253 -16.78 11.56 4.09
N LEU A 254 -15.78 10.69 4.10
CA LEU A 254 -15.95 9.22 3.97
C LEU A 254 -16.43 8.58 5.27
N THR A 255 -16.15 9.20 6.42
CA THR A 255 -16.54 8.65 7.72
C THR A 255 -18.06 8.80 7.91
N GLY A 256 -18.72 7.67 8.16
CA GLY A 256 -20.19 7.58 8.28
C GLY A 256 -20.94 7.50 6.95
N SER A 257 -20.30 7.84 5.82
CA SER A 257 -20.91 7.72 4.49
C SER A 257 -20.43 6.49 3.71
N TYR A 258 -19.11 6.24 3.73
CA TYR A 258 -18.48 5.07 3.11
C TYR A 258 -18.29 3.94 4.13
N ALA A 259 -17.76 4.25 5.29
CA ALA A 259 -17.57 3.30 6.38
C ALA A 259 -18.33 3.76 7.64
N THR A 260 -18.91 2.81 8.37
CA THR A 260 -19.58 3.06 9.67
C THR A 260 -18.61 3.24 10.83
N ASP A 261 -17.33 2.90 10.62
CA ASP A 261 -16.26 3.11 11.58
C ASP A 261 -16.06 4.60 11.88
N THR A 262 -16.29 5.02 13.11
CA THR A 262 -16.18 6.43 13.55
C THR A 262 -14.73 6.95 13.56
N LEU A 263 -13.74 6.07 13.48
CA LEU A 263 -12.31 6.39 13.42
C LEU A 263 -11.73 6.23 12.00
N TYR A 264 -12.60 6.05 10.99
CA TYR A 264 -12.15 5.75 9.63
C TYR A 264 -11.22 6.83 9.05
N ASN A 265 -11.59 8.12 9.21
CA ASN A 265 -10.73 9.24 8.79
C ASN A 265 -9.36 9.22 9.49
N GLN A 266 -9.32 8.89 10.79
CA GLN A 266 -8.06 8.85 11.54
C GLN A 266 -7.16 7.71 11.04
N LYS A 267 -7.72 6.54 10.73
CA LYS A 267 -6.98 5.43 10.12
C LYS A 267 -6.43 5.80 8.74
N LEU A 268 -7.26 6.40 7.89
CA LEU A 268 -6.82 6.87 6.57
C LEU A 268 -5.72 7.92 6.68
N ASN A 269 -5.90 8.95 7.53
CA ASN A 269 -4.93 10.01 7.72
C ASN A 269 -3.60 9.46 8.24
N ALA A 270 -3.62 8.54 9.20
CA ALA A 270 -2.43 7.90 9.73
C ALA A 270 -1.67 7.11 8.64
N LEU A 271 -2.36 6.39 7.75
CA LEU A 271 -1.73 5.72 6.61
C LEU A 271 -1.14 6.71 5.61
N ILE A 272 -1.87 7.78 5.29
CA ILE A 272 -1.40 8.83 4.36
C ILE A 272 -0.11 9.47 4.89
N GLU A 273 -0.06 9.79 6.18
CA GLU A 273 1.11 10.36 6.83
C GLU A 273 2.27 9.36 6.93
N THR A 274 1.99 8.12 7.37
CA THR A 274 3.01 7.08 7.52
C THR A 274 3.73 6.78 6.22
N TYR A 275 2.99 6.64 5.12
CA TYR A 275 3.55 6.26 3.82
C TYR A 275 3.76 7.45 2.87
N ASN A 276 3.60 8.71 3.35
CA ASN A 276 3.75 9.94 2.56
C ASN A 276 2.94 9.91 1.24
N LEU A 277 1.68 9.45 1.32
CA LEU A 277 0.86 9.20 0.14
C LEU A 277 0.45 10.47 -0.62
N THR A 278 0.55 11.65 -0.02
CA THR A 278 0.20 12.93 -0.66
C THR A 278 0.99 13.20 -1.96
N GLN A 279 2.12 12.53 -2.16
CA GLN A 279 2.83 12.58 -3.44
C GLN A 279 1.98 12.12 -4.64
N TYR A 280 0.99 11.27 -4.41
CA TYR A 280 0.08 10.77 -5.44
C TYR A 280 -1.10 11.71 -5.72
N ASP A 281 -1.18 12.86 -5.03
CA ASP A 281 -2.20 13.88 -5.26
C ASP A 281 -1.81 14.91 -6.33
N HIS A 282 -0.57 14.84 -6.82
CA HIS A 282 0.06 15.73 -7.78
C HIS A 282 0.61 14.95 -8.98
N GLU A 283 0.88 15.66 -10.07
CA GLU A 283 1.59 15.10 -11.22
C GLU A 283 2.95 14.53 -10.77
N LYS A 284 3.34 13.44 -11.41
CA LYS A 284 4.66 12.85 -11.18
C LYS A 284 5.74 13.80 -11.67
N GLU A 285 6.75 14.02 -10.84
CA GLU A 285 7.92 14.75 -11.26
C GLU A 285 8.71 13.95 -12.30
N ASP A 286 9.23 14.65 -13.33
CA ASP A 286 10.06 14.03 -14.35
C ASP A 286 11.37 13.49 -13.75
N VAL A 287 11.69 12.25 -14.10
CA VAL A 287 12.98 11.64 -13.76
C VAL A 287 14.06 12.23 -14.67
N VAL A 288 15.02 12.93 -14.06
CA VAL A 288 16.18 13.45 -14.79
C VAL A 288 17.30 12.43 -14.75
N VAL A 289 17.53 11.75 -15.88
CA VAL A 289 18.65 10.81 -16.03
C VAL A 289 19.98 11.55 -15.99
N GLY A 290 20.96 11.02 -15.26
CA GLY A 290 22.31 11.58 -15.19
C GLY A 290 22.87 11.56 -13.76
N GLY A 291 23.95 12.27 -13.60
CA GLY A 291 24.77 12.35 -12.38
C GLY A 291 26.16 11.77 -12.69
N ASP A 292 27.18 12.61 -12.54
CA ASP A 292 28.57 12.25 -12.67
C ASP A 292 29.37 13.21 -11.78
N PHE A 293 29.56 12.80 -10.56
CA PHE A 293 30.16 13.66 -9.53
C PHE A 293 31.61 13.24 -9.26
N GLU A 294 32.44 14.20 -8.88
CA GLU A 294 33.79 13.92 -8.40
C GLU A 294 33.77 12.89 -7.28
N PRO A 295 34.77 12.00 -7.21
CA PRO A 295 34.85 10.99 -6.15
C PRO A 295 34.78 11.59 -4.76
N TYR A 296 34.26 10.84 -3.79
CA TYR A 296 34.22 11.26 -2.41
C TYR A 296 35.63 11.51 -1.86
N ASN A 297 35.83 12.70 -1.27
CA ASN A 297 37.15 13.18 -0.84
C ASN A 297 37.55 12.76 0.57
N ASN A 298 36.69 12.06 1.30
CA ASN A 298 36.88 11.60 2.68
C ASN A 298 37.10 12.74 3.71
N VAL A 299 36.66 13.97 3.41
CA VAL A 299 36.73 15.09 4.35
C VAL A 299 35.49 15.09 5.24
N ASN A 300 35.71 15.23 6.55
CA ASN A 300 34.61 15.48 7.48
C ASN A 300 34.33 16.97 7.55
N TYR A 301 33.17 17.39 7.06
CA TYR A 301 32.68 18.77 7.11
C TYR A 301 31.85 19.07 8.35
N ASP A 302 31.44 18.05 9.13
CA ASP A 302 30.79 18.23 10.44
C ASP A 302 31.83 18.52 11.53
N THR A 303 32.22 19.77 11.64
CA THR A 303 33.21 20.20 12.62
C THR A 303 32.68 20.21 14.07
N ASN A 304 31.37 20.07 14.24
CA ASN A 304 30.71 20.05 15.54
C ASN A 304 30.42 18.63 16.05
N TYR A 305 30.75 17.60 15.26
CA TYR A 305 30.49 16.21 15.59
C TYR A 305 29.01 15.93 15.91
N SER A 306 28.11 16.57 15.17
CA SER A 306 26.66 16.45 15.34
C SER A 306 26.14 15.08 14.97
N TYR A 307 26.72 14.46 13.93
CA TYR A 307 26.44 13.08 13.54
C TYR A 307 27.50 12.11 14.09
N ALA A 308 27.06 10.91 14.45
CA ALA A 308 27.95 9.87 14.94
C ALA A 308 28.94 9.43 13.86
N PHE A 309 30.21 9.33 14.22
CA PHE A 309 31.29 8.92 13.31
C PHE A 309 31.01 7.55 12.67
N GLY A 310 31.29 7.44 11.39
CA GLY A 310 31.23 6.17 10.64
C GLY A 310 29.83 5.71 10.28
N ASN A 311 28.80 6.53 10.51
CA ASN A 311 27.40 6.23 10.19
C ASN A 311 26.97 6.82 8.84
N CYS A 312 25.81 6.36 8.36
CA CYS A 312 25.21 6.78 7.10
C CYS A 312 24.90 8.29 7.07
N THR A 313 24.44 8.86 8.19
CA THR A 313 24.06 10.27 8.29
C THR A 313 25.23 11.23 8.12
N ILE A 314 26.39 10.93 8.75
CA ILE A 314 27.60 11.76 8.57
C ILE A 314 28.13 11.65 7.14
N TYR A 315 28.04 10.45 6.53
CA TYR A 315 28.46 10.27 5.15
C TYR A 315 27.62 11.10 4.18
N ALA A 316 26.29 10.98 4.25
CA ALA A 316 25.37 11.71 3.39
C ALA A 316 25.56 13.23 3.52
N TYR A 317 25.69 13.72 4.75
CA TYR A 317 26.01 15.14 5.03
C TYR A 317 27.33 15.57 4.36
N ASN A 318 28.40 14.81 4.58
CA ASN A 318 29.72 15.13 4.03
C ASN A 318 29.74 15.07 2.49
N ARG A 319 29.05 14.07 1.91
CA ARG A 319 28.98 13.93 0.45
C ARG A 319 28.26 15.10 -0.19
N ILE A 320 27.13 15.52 0.38
CA ILE A 320 26.37 16.70 -0.07
C ILE A 320 27.20 17.97 0.06
N THR A 321 27.83 18.17 1.22
CA THR A 321 28.65 19.36 1.48
C THR A 321 29.86 19.44 0.58
N GLN A 322 30.52 18.32 0.28
CA GLN A 322 31.61 18.25 -0.70
C GLN A 322 31.19 18.85 -2.07
N LEU A 323 29.97 18.58 -2.48
CA LEU A 323 29.44 19.01 -3.79
C LEU A 323 28.83 20.42 -3.75
N GLY A 324 28.96 21.13 -2.64
CA GLY A 324 28.49 22.50 -2.45
C GLY A 324 27.02 22.63 -2.08
N GLY A 325 26.33 21.52 -1.83
CA GLY A 325 24.97 21.50 -1.31
C GLY A 325 24.96 21.67 0.23
N HIS A 326 23.78 21.92 0.77
CA HIS A 326 23.56 22.07 2.19
C HIS A 326 22.40 21.20 2.68
N VAL A 327 22.63 20.50 3.78
CA VAL A 327 21.58 19.88 4.62
C VAL A 327 21.89 20.20 6.08
N ASP A 328 20.86 20.27 6.93
CA ASP A 328 21.04 20.56 8.35
C ASP A 328 21.71 19.38 9.08
N LEU A 329 22.44 19.69 10.16
CA LEU A 329 23.18 18.70 10.98
C LEU A 329 22.29 17.93 11.97
N ASP A 330 21.00 18.20 12.00
CA ASP A 330 20.02 17.60 12.91
C ASP A 330 18.79 17.06 12.17
N MET A 331 19.04 16.42 11.01
CA MET A 331 17.98 15.77 10.22
C MET A 331 17.42 14.49 10.88
N GLY A 332 18.05 14.02 11.97
CA GLY A 332 17.67 12.81 12.68
C GLY A 332 18.36 11.55 12.16
N ASN A 333 17.76 10.37 12.43
CA ASN A 333 18.22 9.09 11.91
C ASN A 333 17.98 8.99 10.41
N GLY A 334 18.51 7.97 9.76
CA GLY A 334 18.35 7.80 8.32
C GLY A 334 16.90 7.85 7.85
N ALA A 335 15.99 7.20 8.57
CA ALA A 335 14.56 7.19 8.25
C ALA A 335 13.86 8.54 8.47
N ASP A 336 14.42 9.42 9.32
CA ASP A 336 13.78 10.69 9.69
C ASP A 336 13.98 11.79 8.63
N TRP A 337 14.96 11.64 7.73
CA TRP A 337 15.39 12.71 6.81
C TRP A 337 14.26 13.22 5.91
N GLY A 338 13.35 12.35 5.48
CA GLY A 338 12.18 12.76 4.69
C GLY A 338 11.25 13.67 5.48
N LYS A 339 10.80 13.23 6.65
CA LYS A 339 9.91 13.99 7.54
C LYS A 339 10.53 15.30 8.01
N THR A 340 11.78 15.25 8.48
CA THR A 340 12.51 16.43 8.92
C THR A 340 12.74 17.39 7.75
N GLY A 341 13.02 16.87 6.57
CA GLY A 341 13.21 17.66 5.36
C GLY A 341 11.96 18.50 5.02
N VAL A 342 10.79 17.90 5.01
CA VAL A 342 9.51 18.62 4.83
C VAL A 342 9.36 19.70 5.88
N ALA A 343 9.54 19.37 7.17
CA ALA A 343 9.38 20.32 8.27
C ALA A 343 10.35 21.52 8.21
N ARG A 344 11.49 21.35 7.53
CA ARG A 344 12.52 22.39 7.36
C ARG A 344 12.48 23.06 5.98
N GLY A 345 11.48 22.76 5.16
CA GLY A 345 11.27 23.38 3.85
C GLY A 345 12.31 22.96 2.79
N TYR A 346 12.83 21.74 2.89
CA TYR A 346 13.52 21.07 1.78
C TYR A 346 12.51 20.60 0.76
N HIS A 347 12.92 20.52 -0.51
CA HIS A 347 12.15 19.80 -1.49
C HIS A 347 12.33 18.28 -1.25
N VAL A 348 11.23 17.59 -0.93
CA VAL A 348 11.19 16.17 -0.64
C VAL A 348 10.27 15.49 -1.63
N SER A 349 10.76 14.44 -2.27
CA SER A 349 10.09 13.76 -3.37
C SER A 349 10.30 12.24 -3.26
N HIS A 350 9.50 11.45 -3.99
CA HIS A 350 9.74 10.02 -4.22
C HIS A 350 10.24 9.75 -5.64
N THR A 351 10.51 10.82 -6.40
CA THR A 351 11.17 10.73 -7.71
C THR A 351 12.68 10.88 -7.55
N PRO A 352 13.48 9.92 -8.03
CA PRO A 352 14.92 9.94 -7.87
C PRO A 352 15.56 11.07 -8.65
N LYS A 353 16.54 11.71 -8.03
CA LYS A 353 17.35 12.76 -8.64
C LYS A 353 18.80 12.63 -8.18
N ALA A 354 19.74 12.65 -9.11
CA ALA A 354 21.17 12.66 -8.78
C ALA A 354 21.52 13.91 -7.96
N GLY A 355 22.39 13.74 -6.97
CA GLY A 355 22.78 14.84 -6.08
C GLY A 355 21.89 14.99 -4.84
N THR A 356 20.87 14.15 -4.65
CA THR A 356 20.00 14.17 -3.47
C THR A 356 20.46 13.18 -2.40
N ALA A 357 20.09 13.45 -1.14
CA ALA A 357 20.08 12.40 -0.13
C ALA A 357 18.92 11.43 -0.46
N VAL A 358 19.13 10.14 -0.19
CA VAL A 358 18.11 9.11 -0.30
C VAL A 358 17.90 8.46 1.06
N SER A 359 16.69 8.58 1.60
CA SER A 359 16.28 8.06 2.91
C SER A 359 15.49 6.77 2.72
N PHE A 360 15.84 5.77 3.51
CA PHE A 360 15.20 4.46 3.58
C PHE A 360 14.43 4.36 4.88
N SER A 361 13.18 4.00 4.82
CA SER A 361 12.40 3.66 6.00
C SER A 361 13.02 2.49 6.77
N ALA A 362 12.69 2.34 8.04
CA ALA A 362 13.16 1.24 8.87
C ALA A 362 12.83 -0.11 8.23
N GLY A 363 13.83 -0.99 8.11
CA GLY A 363 13.71 -2.33 7.52
C GLY A 363 13.61 -2.40 6.00
N VAL A 364 13.47 -1.28 5.28
CA VAL A 364 13.29 -1.26 3.82
C VAL A 364 14.61 -1.46 3.10
N LEU A 365 14.64 -2.39 2.16
CA LEU A 365 15.81 -2.70 1.30
C LEU A 365 17.11 -2.92 2.09
N GLY A 366 17.01 -3.58 3.26
CA GLY A 366 18.14 -3.89 4.13
C GLY A 366 18.59 -2.75 5.04
N ALA A 367 17.81 -1.69 5.16
CA ALA A 367 18.03 -0.64 6.16
C ALA A 367 17.83 -1.17 7.60
N ASP A 368 18.45 -0.52 8.58
CA ASP A 368 18.26 -0.85 9.99
C ASP A 368 16.79 -0.82 10.38
N SER A 369 16.32 -1.82 11.12
CA SER A 369 14.90 -1.99 11.48
C SER A 369 14.36 -0.94 12.47
N THR A 370 15.23 -0.12 13.06
CA THR A 370 14.85 0.93 14.03
C THR A 370 15.15 2.32 13.47
N TYR A 371 16.35 2.50 12.91
CA TYR A 371 16.87 3.83 12.52
C TYR A 371 16.75 4.08 11.01
N GLY A 372 16.37 3.06 10.22
CA GLY A 372 16.42 3.16 8.77
C GLY A 372 17.84 3.39 8.24
N HIS A 373 17.93 4.06 7.10
CA HIS A 373 19.21 4.34 6.47
C HIS A 373 19.16 5.62 5.64
N VAL A 374 20.30 6.20 5.33
CA VAL A 374 20.41 7.30 4.37
C VAL A 374 21.69 7.15 3.54
N GLY A 375 21.57 7.37 2.24
CA GLY A 375 22.66 7.42 1.29
C GLY A 375 22.61 8.68 0.44
N PHE A 376 23.40 8.68 -0.62
CA PHE A 376 23.48 9.75 -1.60
C PHE A 376 23.28 9.18 -3.01
N VAL A 377 22.43 9.81 -3.83
CA VAL A 377 22.20 9.39 -5.21
C VAL A 377 23.32 9.91 -6.10
N GLU A 378 24.21 9.03 -6.52
CA GLU A 378 25.32 9.35 -7.40
C GLU A 378 24.87 9.48 -8.85
N ARG A 379 23.90 8.66 -9.28
CA ARG A 379 23.38 8.68 -10.65
C ARG A 379 21.99 8.08 -10.74
N VAL A 380 21.19 8.62 -11.66
CA VAL A 380 19.96 8.01 -12.16
C VAL A 380 20.25 7.42 -13.53
N ASN A 381 20.00 6.14 -13.71
CA ASN A 381 20.26 5.41 -14.94
C ASN A 381 19.08 5.50 -15.92
N GLU A 382 19.34 5.19 -17.21
CA GLU A 382 18.33 5.22 -18.28
C GLU A 382 17.18 4.24 -18.06
N ASP A 383 17.43 3.13 -17.35
CA ASP A 383 16.43 2.12 -17.00
C ASP A 383 15.60 2.51 -15.75
N GLY A 384 15.80 3.70 -15.20
CA GLY A 384 15.15 4.19 -13.99
C GLY A 384 15.75 3.68 -12.69
N SER A 385 16.74 2.80 -12.71
CA SER A 385 17.50 2.41 -11.51
C SER A 385 18.40 3.56 -11.04
N ILE A 386 18.84 3.50 -9.78
CA ILE A 386 19.76 4.51 -9.24
C ILE A 386 21.02 3.85 -8.69
N LEU A 387 22.17 4.50 -8.92
CA LEU A 387 23.41 4.20 -8.22
C LEU A 387 23.49 5.09 -6.98
N ILE A 388 23.63 4.50 -5.82
CA ILE A 388 23.82 5.23 -4.56
C ILE A 388 25.22 4.94 -4.00
N SER A 389 25.70 5.90 -3.22
CA SER A 389 26.83 5.73 -2.30
C SER A 389 26.34 5.88 -0.87
N GLU A 390 26.92 5.10 0.04
CA GLU A 390 26.43 4.99 1.41
C GLU A 390 27.55 4.59 2.36
N MET A 391 27.37 4.78 3.65
CA MET A 391 28.30 4.32 4.69
C MET A 391 27.54 3.51 5.74
N ASN A 392 28.21 2.55 6.34
CA ASN A 392 27.68 1.69 7.41
C ASN A 392 26.60 0.68 6.95
N ALA A 393 26.42 0.48 5.65
CA ALA A 393 25.56 -0.60 5.14
C ALA A 393 26.31 -1.97 5.18
N GLN A 394 27.64 -1.94 5.06
CA GLN A 394 28.51 -3.12 5.11
C GLN A 394 29.40 -3.15 6.36
N GLY A 395 29.10 -2.32 7.35
CA GLY A 395 29.83 -2.18 8.60
C GLY A 395 30.22 -0.73 8.89
N LEU A 396 30.43 -0.45 10.15
CA LEU A 396 30.73 0.89 10.63
C LEU A 396 31.95 1.50 9.89
N ASN A 397 31.78 2.73 9.40
CA ASN A 397 32.80 3.47 8.65
C ASN A 397 33.23 2.84 7.31
N VAL A 398 32.48 1.87 6.79
CA VAL A 398 32.71 1.28 5.46
C VAL A 398 31.85 2.01 4.45
N ILE A 399 32.49 2.64 3.45
CA ILE A 399 31.81 3.25 2.31
C ILE A 399 31.54 2.16 1.28
N SER A 400 30.34 2.12 0.77
CA SER A 400 29.94 1.20 -0.31
C SER A 400 29.04 1.89 -1.34
N THR A 401 28.88 1.24 -2.47
CA THR A 401 27.92 1.65 -3.49
C THR A 401 27.04 0.46 -3.85
N ARG A 402 25.78 0.73 -4.18
CA ARG A 402 24.88 -0.28 -4.75
C ARG A 402 23.89 0.35 -5.73
N THR A 403 23.35 -0.48 -6.61
CA THR A 403 22.26 -0.08 -7.50
C THR A 403 20.94 -0.50 -6.89
N ILE A 404 20.01 0.45 -6.79
CA ILE A 404 18.61 0.19 -6.46
C ILE A 404 17.85 0.07 -7.78
N GLN A 405 17.17 -1.05 -7.98
CA GLN A 405 16.42 -1.33 -9.20
C GLN A 405 15.22 -0.38 -9.34
N ALA A 406 14.82 -0.12 -10.58
CA ALA A 406 13.73 0.82 -10.90
C ALA A 406 12.43 0.54 -10.14
N ASP A 407 12.07 -0.74 -9.94
CA ASP A 407 10.86 -1.16 -9.22
C ASP A 407 10.82 -0.70 -7.75
N TYR A 408 11.98 -0.40 -7.16
CA TYR A 408 12.10 -0.05 -5.74
C TYR A 408 12.40 1.44 -5.50
N VAL A 409 12.75 2.21 -6.52
CA VAL A 409 13.14 3.62 -6.32
C VAL A 409 12.00 4.48 -5.78
N GLY A 410 10.75 4.17 -6.14
CA GLY A 410 9.55 4.86 -5.66
C GLY A 410 9.22 4.61 -4.18
N MET A 411 9.81 3.59 -3.55
CA MET A 411 9.67 3.31 -2.12
C MET A 411 10.55 4.21 -1.25
N LEU A 412 11.49 4.94 -1.85
CA LEU A 412 12.49 5.74 -1.15
C LEU A 412 12.09 7.21 -1.14
N THR A 413 12.65 7.95 -0.20
CA THR A 413 12.42 9.39 -0.07
C THR A 413 13.69 10.16 -0.43
N TYR A 414 13.57 11.11 -1.33
CA TYR A 414 14.68 11.92 -1.84
C TYR A 414 14.61 13.34 -1.29
N ILE A 415 15.70 13.82 -0.69
CA ILE A 415 15.80 15.16 -0.12
C ILE A 415 16.78 15.96 -0.98
N THR A 416 16.28 16.99 -1.67
CA THR A 416 17.12 17.89 -2.46
C THR A 416 17.85 18.85 -1.54
N PRO A 417 19.19 18.87 -1.54
CA PRO A 417 19.97 19.85 -0.80
C PRO A 417 19.66 21.30 -1.22
N LYS A 418 19.79 22.23 -0.29
CA LYS A 418 19.71 23.68 -0.53
C LYS A 418 21.01 24.23 -1.08
#